data_1dda35cbd2266ccd4978ad42586a4325
#
_entry.id   1dda35cbd2266ccd4978ad42586a4325
#
_cell.length_a   1.000
_cell.length_b   1.000
_cell.length_c   1.000
_cell.angle_alpha   90.00
_cell.angle_beta   90.00
_cell.angle_gamma   90.00
#
_symmetry.space_group_name_H-M   'P 1'
#
loop_
_entity.id
_entity.type
_entity.pdbx_description
1 polymer ?
#
loop_
_entity_poly.entity_id
_entity_poly.type
_entity_poly.pdbx_seq_one_letter_code
_entity_poly.pdbx_strand_id
1 'polypeptide(L)'
;MRLLLTLLVLFGFMACTKQIHEELKVQVIQTSASGDKLAELPSVKDVESPSDTIEVLPSTQFQSIEGIGAAFTESSAFLLNGMSKEKRNEILSAYFSPEGANYSFTRTHMNSCDFSLDNYSYAPIAGDTNLDSFSIEHDLNDLIPMIKGAQSYSEEGFKILASPWTAPPWMKDNDDWYGGKLKKEHYSTWAKFFSKYVGAYKEQGINIWGFTVENEPLGNDANWESMHYTPEETAEFVKGYLAPQLAKDNIEAKILVFDQNRGKDLEAWSQALLTDQELLPLIHGTAVHWYASTFDWFPENLQQTHNLAPEKHIIQTEGCVDSEIPHWNDDQWYWSKEATDWGWDWASEEDKPMHPKYVPAFRYARDIIGCLNNWVEGWIDWNMVLDRQGGPNLAQNWCVAPVIVDVEKDEVYYTPLYYVMAQFSKYARPGAKRIDFKCSDESLMTSAVLNPDGTIALFVLNMESEPKQFVVKKGSKTTQ
;
A
#
# COMPACT_ATOMS: atom_id res chain seq x y z
N MET A 1 39.05 76.67 -38.62
CA MET A 1 39.15 75.33 -38.13
C MET A 1 38.27 75.27 -36.83
N ARG A 2 37.03 74.88 -36.95
CA ARG A 2 36.07 74.82 -35.83
C ARG A 2 35.84 73.32 -35.50
N LEU A 3 36.25 72.95 -34.32
CA LEU A 3 35.94 71.61 -33.74
C LEU A 3 34.50 71.60 -33.23
N LEU A 4 33.64 70.68 -33.76
CA LEU A 4 32.34 70.35 -33.19
C LEU A 4 32.52 69.24 -32.22
N LEU A 5 32.21 69.48 -30.94
CA LEU A 5 32.09 68.46 -29.91
C LEU A 5 30.65 67.94 -29.92
N THR A 6 30.45 66.68 -30.29
CA THR A 6 29.14 66.03 -30.22
C THR A 6 29.02 65.28 -28.85
N LEU A 7 28.14 65.79 -28.00
CA LEU A 7 27.78 65.16 -26.68
C LEU A 7 26.77 64.05 -26.93
N LEU A 8 27.18 62.81 -26.71
CA LEU A 8 26.27 61.62 -26.72
C LEU A 8 25.64 61.45 -25.32
N VAL A 9 24.35 61.77 -25.18
CA VAL A 9 23.58 61.48 -23.96
C VAL A 9 23.04 60.11 -24.09
N LEU A 10 23.58 59.12 -23.32
CA LEU A 10 23.02 57.79 -23.13
C LEU A 10 21.86 57.86 -22.16
N PHE A 11 20.63 57.77 -22.66
CA PHE A 11 19.46 57.44 -21.82
C PHE A 11 19.46 55.97 -21.48
N GLY A 12 19.86 55.64 -20.25
CA GLY A 12 19.66 54.31 -19.68
C GLY A 12 18.18 54.08 -19.38
N PHE A 13 17.50 53.29 -20.22
CA PHE A 13 16.20 52.76 -19.82
C PHE A 13 16.40 51.70 -18.71
N MET A 14 16.16 52.07 -17.45
CA MET A 14 15.89 51.12 -16.39
C MET A 14 14.58 50.45 -16.71
N ALA A 15 14.63 49.28 -17.36
CA ALA A 15 13.50 48.39 -17.44
C ALA A 15 13.26 47.82 -16.01
N CYS A 16 12.30 48.40 -15.31
CA CYS A 16 11.76 47.83 -14.09
C CYS A 16 10.99 46.58 -14.51
N THR A 17 11.64 45.43 -14.54
CA THR A 17 10.97 44.15 -14.67
C THR A 17 10.15 43.96 -13.42
N LYS A 18 8.83 44.23 -13.49
CA LYS A 18 7.87 43.73 -12.52
C LYS A 18 8.04 42.20 -12.52
N GLN A 19 8.66 41.67 -11.48
CA GLN A 19 8.52 40.25 -11.18
C GLN A 19 7.02 39.99 -11.04
N ILE A 20 6.45 39.36 -12.04
CA ILE A 20 5.08 38.81 -11.92
C ILE A 20 5.24 37.67 -10.94
N HIS A 21 4.86 37.86 -9.68
CA HIS A 21 4.71 36.79 -8.74
C HIS A 21 3.51 35.96 -9.22
N GLU A 22 3.80 34.91 -9.95
CA GLU A 22 2.80 33.90 -10.28
C GLU A 22 2.35 33.25 -8.95
N GLU A 23 1.12 33.50 -8.56
CA GLU A 23 0.51 32.94 -7.36
C GLU A 23 0.43 31.42 -7.52
N LEU A 24 0.81 30.65 -6.49
CA LEU A 24 0.60 29.20 -6.46
C LEU A 24 -0.92 28.95 -6.37
N LYS A 25 -1.44 28.13 -7.27
CA LYS A 25 -2.79 27.58 -7.11
C LYS A 25 -2.67 26.38 -6.15
N VAL A 26 -3.32 26.45 -5.02
CA VAL A 26 -3.37 25.39 -4.02
C VAL A 26 -4.81 25.00 -3.79
N GLN A 27 -5.07 23.71 -3.81
CA GLN A 27 -6.30 23.09 -3.34
C GLN A 27 -5.98 22.41 -2.01
N VAL A 28 -6.76 22.67 -0.98
CA VAL A 28 -6.59 22.06 0.34
C VAL A 28 -7.69 21.04 0.54
N ILE A 29 -7.28 19.79 0.75
CA ILE A 29 -8.21 18.68 1.02
C ILE A 29 -7.93 18.16 2.42
N GLN A 30 -8.94 18.16 3.28
CA GLN A 30 -8.79 17.78 4.68
C GLN A 30 -9.63 16.55 5.03
N THR A 31 -9.01 15.67 5.80
CA THR A 31 -9.67 14.63 6.58
C THR A 31 -9.32 14.84 8.04
N SER A 32 -10.32 14.91 8.93
CA SER A 32 -10.10 15.27 10.33
C SER A 32 -11.01 14.50 11.30
N ALA A 33 -10.58 14.38 12.56
CA ALA A 33 -11.37 13.82 13.65
C ALA A 33 -12.62 14.65 13.98
N SER A 34 -12.72 15.89 13.48
CA SER A 34 -13.91 16.74 13.60
C SER A 34 -14.99 16.45 12.57
N GLY A 35 -14.73 15.49 11.63
CA GLY A 35 -15.72 15.00 10.68
C GLY A 35 -15.49 15.41 9.23
N ASP A 36 -14.37 16.08 8.90
CA ASP A 36 -14.02 16.34 7.51
C ASP A 36 -13.62 15.02 6.80
N LYS A 37 -14.24 14.76 5.67
CA LYS A 37 -14.09 13.54 4.88
C LYS A 37 -13.68 13.91 3.46
N LEU A 38 -12.38 14.07 3.20
CA LEU A 38 -11.85 14.64 1.95
C LEU A 38 -12.50 15.99 1.60
N ALA A 39 -12.73 16.81 2.62
CA ALA A 39 -13.37 18.10 2.44
C ALA A 39 -12.42 19.09 1.77
N GLU A 40 -12.90 19.74 0.71
CA GLU A 40 -12.19 20.87 0.11
C GLU A 40 -12.36 22.12 0.98
N LEU A 41 -11.25 22.62 1.48
CA LEU A 41 -11.21 23.82 2.29
C LEU A 41 -10.80 25.05 1.46
N PRO A 42 -11.36 26.24 1.75
CA PRO A 42 -10.88 27.46 1.11
C PRO A 42 -9.41 27.73 1.52
N SER A 43 -8.57 28.07 0.57
CA SER A 43 -7.25 28.61 0.88
C SER A 43 -7.40 29.97 1.56
N VAL A 44 -6.79 30.13 2.74
CA VAL A 44 -6.85 31.39 3.50
C VAL A 44 -5.75 32.31 2.98
N LYS A 45 -6.11 33.49 2.49
CA LYS A 45 -5.14 34.40 1.82
C LYS A 45 -4.52 35.46 2.76
N ASP A 46 -5.08 35.72 3.91
CA ASP A 46 -4.67 36.82 4.79
C ASP A 46 -4.57 36.38 6.26
N VAL A 47 -3.64 35.49 6.55
CA VAL A 47 -3.27 35.18 7.94
C VAL A 47 -2.08 36.05 8.32
N GLU A 48 -2.19 36.77 9.46
CA GLU A 48 -1.02 37.43 10.07
C GLU A 48 0.10 36.38 10.22
N SER A 49 1.17 36.53 9.44
CA SER A 49 2.35 35.70 9.24
C SER A 49 2.44 34.45 10.11
N PRO A 50 1.99 33.27 9.68
CA PRO A 50 2.23 32.04 10.41
C PRO A 50 3.73 31.81 10.56
N SER A 51 4.15 31.38 11.75
CA SER A 51 5.56 31.11 12.04
C SER A 51 6.08 29.93 11.23
N ASP A 52 5.18 28.97 10.88
CA ASP A 52 5.55 27.70 10.32
C ASP A 52 5.48 27.67 8.80
N THR A 53 6.46 27.01 8.20
CA THR A 53 6.64 26.97 6.77
C THR A 53 6.96 25.55 6.30
N ILE A 54 6.30 25.13 5.23
CA ILE A 54 6.67 23.94 4.46
C ILE A 54 7.15 24.40 3.07
N GLU A 55 8.42 24.17 2.77
CA GLU A 55 9.02 24.49 1.46
C GLU A 55 9.18 23.20 0.65
N VAL A 56 8.50 23.07 -0.50
CA VAL A 56 8.67 21.94 -1.40
C VAL A 56 9.82 22.19 -2.38
N LEU A 57 10.66 21.17 -2.60
CA LEU A 57 11.90 21.23 -3.37
C LEU A 57 11.85 20.23 -4.56
N PRO A 58 11.03 20.46 -5.59
CA PRO A 58 10.74 19.49 -6.65
C PRO A 58 11.94 19.18 -7.56
N SER A 59 13.04 19.90 -7.45
CA SER A 59 14.30 19.60 -8.16
C SER A 59 15.08 18.44 -7.55
N THR A 60 14.83 18.12 -6.28
CA THR A 60 15.41 16.97 -5.59
C THR A 60 14.38 15.86 -5.57
N GLN A 61 14.64 14.80 -6.34
CA GLN A 61 13.71 13.69 -6.51
C GLN A 61 14.31 12.40 -5.98
N PHE A 62 13.46 11.51 -5.51
CA PHE A 62 13.79 10.21 -4.94
C PHE A 62 13.07 9.08 -5.71
N GLN A 63 12.57 8.06 -5.01
CA GLN A 63 11.90 6.92 -5.62
C GLN A 63 10.65 7.32 -6.41
N SER A 64 10.24 6.41 -7.29
CA SER A 64 8.97 6.50 -8.02
C SER A 64 7.88 5.81 -7.24
N ILE A 65 6.67 6.35 -7.26
CA ILE A 65 5.51 5.72 -6.63
C ILE A 65 4.91 4.69 -7.59
N GLU A 66 4.80 3.45 -7.13
CA GLU A 66 4.16 2.35 -7.86
C GLU A 66 2.62 2.38 -7.76
N GLY A 67 2.12 2.85 -6.63
CA GLY A 67 0.70 3.02 -6.37
C GLY A 67 0.32 2.78 -4.91
N ILE A 68 -0.95 3.04 -4.60
CA ILE A 68 -1.55 2.85 -3.27
C ILE A 68 -2.92 2.19 -3.47
N GLY A 69 -3.29 1.28 -2.58
CA GLY A 69 -4.57 0.58 -2.63
C GLY A 69 -4.74 -0.45 -1.53
N ALA A 70 -5.49 -1.52 -1.81
CA ALA A 70 -5.79 -2.57 -0.85
C ALA A 70 -5.97 -3.94 -1.51
N ALA A 71 -6.11 -5.00 -0.70
CA ALA A 71 -6.18 -6.35 -1.20
C ALA A 71 -7.62 -6.80 -1.54
N PHE A 72 -7.72 -7.51 -2.64
CA PHE A 72 -8.85 -8.36 -2.97
C PHE A 72 -8.73 -9.68 -2.19
N THR A 73 -9.64 -9.93 -1.26
CA THR A 73 -9.73 -11.20 -0.52
C THR A 73 -11.04 -11.90 -0.83
N GLU A 74 -11.09 -13.21 -0.66
CA GLU A 74 -12.33 -13.97 -0.82
C GLU A 74 -13.42 -13.46 0.13
N SER A 75 -13.07 -13.12 1.38
CA SER A 75 -13.99 -12.53 2.35
C SER A 75 -14.64 -11.26 1.84
N SER A 76 -13.84 -10.33 1.30
CA SER A 76 -14.36 -9.08 0.71
C SER A 76 -15.25 -9.36 -0.50
N ALA A 77 -14.85 -10.28 -1.36
CA ALA A 77 -15.60 -10.64 -2.56
C ALA A 77 -16.93 -11.32 -2.23
N PHE A 78 -16.93 -12.24 -1.25
CA PHE A 78 -18.12 -12.90 -0.75
C PHE A 78 -19.15 -11.91 -0.18
N LEU A 79 -18.69 -10.97 0.66
CA LEU A 79 -19.56 -9.92 1.21
C LEU A 79 -20.16 -9.05 0.11
N LEU A 80 -19.35 -8.60 -0.85
CA LEU A 80 -19.85 -7.80 -1.97
C LEU A 80 -20.89 -8.54 -2.81
N ASN A 81 -20.74 -9.86 -2.98
CA ASN A 81 -21.72 -10.68 -3.67
C ASN A 81 -23.04 -10.82 -2.89
N GLY A 82 -22.99 -10.73 -1.57
CA GLY A 82 -24.16 -10.71 -0.70
C GLY A 82 -24.93 -9.39 -0.71
N MET A 83 -24.30 -8.29 -1.11
CA MET A 83 -24.90 -6.95 -1.20
C MET A 83 -25.75 -6.80 -2.46
N SER A 84 -26.70 -5.85 -2.45
CA SER A 84 -27.39 -5.43 -3.66
C SER A 84 -26.40 -4.96 -4.74
N LYS A 85 -26.82 -5.04 -6.00
CA LYS A 85 -26.00 -4.56 -7.11
C LYS A 85 -25.64 -3.08 -6.97
N GLU A 86 -26.59 -2.28 -6.46
CA GLU A 86 -26.41 -0.85 -6.23
C GLU A 86 -25.31 -0.61 -5.21
N LYS A 87 -25.33 -1.30 -4.08
CA LYS A 87 -24.33 -1.16 -3.01
C LYS A 87 -22.95 -1.70 -3.40
N ARG A 88 -22.91 -2.83 -4.08
CA ARG A 88 -21.66 -3.35 -4.65
C ARG A 88 -21.04 -2.34 -5.62
N ASN A 89 -21.83 -1.77 -6.52
CA ASN A 89 -21.34 -0.78 -7.47
C ASN A 89 -20.88 0.51 -6.77
N GLU A 90 -21.59 0.96 -5.73
CA GLU A 90 -21.23 2.09 -4.89
C GLU A 90 -19.82 1.88 -4.31
N ILE A 91 -19.56 0.72 -3.69
CA ILE A 91 -18.26 0.40 -3.06
C ILE A 91 -17.13 0.32 -4.10
N LEU A 92 -17.36 -0.40 -5.21
CA LEU A 92 -16.34 -0.52 -6.24
C LEU A 92 -16.01 0.81 -6.91
N SER A 93 -17.02 1.65 -7.13
CA SER A 93 -16.82 3.01 -7.62
C SER A 93 -16.06 3.88 -6.61
N ALA A 94 -16.39 3.78 -5.31
CA ALA A 94 -15.70 4.50 -4.26
C ALA A 94 -14.21 4.17 -4.19
N TYR A 95 -13.83 2.92 -4.42
CA TYR A 95 -12.43 2.52 -4.42
C TYR A 95 -11.68 2.85 -5.71
N PHE A 96 -12.30 2.64 -6.88
CA PHE A 96 -11.56 2.58 -8.14
C PHE A 96 -11.84 3.71 -9.12
N SER A 97 -12.92 4.48 -8.95
CA SER A 97 -13.18 5.61 -9.85
C SER A 97 -12.28 6.81 -9.53
N PRO A 98 -12.02 7.70 -10.51
CA PRO A 98 -11.28 8.94 -10.28
C PRO A 98 -11.95 9.88 -9.26
N GLU A 99 -13.27 9.82 -9.10
CA GLU A 99 -14.00 10.59 -8.09
C GLU A 99 -13.81 10.03 -6.69
N GLY A 100 -13.61 8.71 -6.58
CA GLY A 100 -13.36 8.00 -5.32
C GLY A 100 -11.91 8.02 -4.87
N ALA A 101 -11.46 6.95 -4.25
CA ALA A 101 -10.08 6.77 -3.78
C ALA A 101 -9.07 6.55 -4.92
N ASN A 102 -9.53 6.13 -6.09
CA ASN A 102 -8.72 5.92 -7.31
C ASN A 102 -7.53 4.98 -7.06
N TYR A 103 -7.78 3.82 -6.43
CA TYR A 103 -6.75 2.83 -6.14
C TYR A 103 -6.02 2.37 -7.40
N SER A 104 -4.69 2.25 -7.31
CA SER A 104 -3.82 1.97 -8.44
C SER A 104 -2.88 0.78 -8.23
N PHE A 105 -2.76 0.29 -6.98
CA PHE A 105 -1.96 -0.87 -6.66
C PHE A 105 -2.69 -1.76 -5.66
N THR A 106 -2.95 -3.00 -6.03
CA THR A 106 -3.75 -3.93 -5.26
C THR A 106 -2.99 -5.23 -5.03
N ARG A 107 -3.49 -6.05 -4.12
CA ARG A 107 -2.97 -7.39 -3.83
C ARG A 107 -4.09 -8.42 -3.91
N THR A 108 -3.75 -9.69 -4.13
CA THR A 108 -4.65 -10.82 -4.01
C THR A 108 -3.90 -12.06 -3.56
N HIS A 109 -4.62 -13.03 -3.00
CA HIS A 109 -4.03 -14.31 -2.59
C HIS A 109 -4.01 -15.33 -3.73
N MET A 110 -3.10 -16.30 -3.64
CA MET A 110 -3.02 -17.50 -4.48
C MET A 110 -3.32 -18.72 -3.61
N ASN A 111 -4.30 -19.54 -3.97
CA ASN A 111 -4.97 -20.48 -3.08
C ASN A 111 -5.75 -19.74 -1.97
N SER A 112 -6.21 -20.45 -0.94
CA SER A 112 -6.80 -19.83 0.24
C SER A 112 -5.78 -19.03 1.07
N CYS A 113 -6.31 -18.13 1.88
CA CYS A 113 -5.58 -17.33 2.88
C CYS A 113 -6.42 -17.28 4.17
N ASP A 114 -5.91 -16.64 5.21
CA ASP A 114 -6.64 -16.44 6.47
C ASP A 114 -8.01 -15.76 6.27
N PHE A 115 -8.16 -14.88 5.29
CA PHE A 115 -9.43 -14.24 4.90
C PHE A 115 -10.11 -14.96 3.72
N SER A 116 -10.00 -16.29 3.68
CA SER A 116 -10.87 -17.15 2.90
C SER A 116 -11.97 -17.78 3.75
N LEU A 117 -12.95 -18.40 3.12
CA LEU A 117 -14.07 -19.04 3.80
C LEU A 117 -13.73 -20.46 4.26
N ASP A 118 -12.89 -21.14 3.49
CA ASP A 118 -12.38 -22.48 3.73
C ASP A 118 -10.96 -22.62 3.15
N ASN A 119 -10.22 -23.67 3.58
CA ASN A 119 -8.97 -24.01 2.93
C ASN A 119 -9.22 -24.58 1.52
N TYR A 120 -8.55 -24.06 0.52
CA TYR A 120 -8.58 -24.61 -0.85
C TYR A 120 -7.28 -24.40 -1.61
N SER A 121 -7.11 -25.18 -2.66
CA SER A 121 -5.99 -25.03 -3.58
C SER A 121 -6.43 -25.24 -5.03
N TYR A 122 -5.81 -24.52 -5.95
CA TYR A 122 -5.97 -24.73 -7.40
C TYR A 122 -5.35 -26.05 -7.88
N ALA A 123 -4.55 -26.74 -7.08
CA ALA A 123 -3.94 -28.02 -7.36
C ALA A 123 -4.19 -29.06 -6.23
N PRO A 124 -5.45 -29.47 -6.00
CA PRO A 124 -5.80 -30.30 -4.85
C PRO A 124 -5.39 -31.77 -4.96
N ILE A 125 -5.02 -32.26 -6.16
CA ILE A 125 -4.75 -33.68 -6.40
C ILE A 125 -3.30 -34.01 -6.04
N ALA A 126 -3.15 -34.84 -5.00
CA ALA A 126 -1.84 -35.28 -4.55
C ALA A 126 -1.07 -36.04 -5.64
N GLY A 127 0.19 -35.66 -5.85
CA GLY A 127 1.07 -36.29 -6.84
C GLY A 127 0.88 -35.79 -8.29
N ASP A 128 -0.03 -34.84 -8.55
CA ASP A 128 -0.19 -34.20 -9.85
C ASP A 128 0.93 -33.18 -10.12
N THR A 129 2.14 -33.67 -10.30
CA THR A 129 3.33 -32.83 -10.55
C THR A 129 3.30 -32.11 -11.90
N ASN A 130 2.44 -32.54 -12.83
CA ASN A 130 2.20 -31.84 -14.08
C ASN A 130 1.19 -30.73 -13.96
N LEU A 131 0.43 -30.69 -12.85
CA LEU A 131 -0.68 -29.76 -12.63
C LEU A 131 -1.74 -29.87 -13.75
N ASP A 132 -2.05 -31.11 -14.17
CA ASP A 132 -3.06 -31.36 -15.20
C ASP A 132 -4.48 -31.06 -14.68
N SER A 133 -4.68 -31.17 -13.37
CA SER A 133 -5.92 -30.85 -12.65
C SER A 133 -5.99 -29.40 -12.12
N PHE A 134 -5.01 -28.54 -12.46
CA PHE A 134 -5.00 -27.16 -12.00
C PHE A 134 -6.24 -26.39 -12.46
N SER A 135 -6.95 -25.76 -11.52
CA SER A 135 -8.15 -24.99 -11.82
C SER A 135 -8.34 -23.82 -10.83
N ILE A 136 -8.67 -22.65 -11.37
CA ILE A 136 -9.08 -21.47 -10.60
C ILE A 136 -10.61 -21.37 -10.49
N GLU A 137 -11.33 -22.47 -10.65
CA GLU A 137 -12.80 -22.49 -10.66
C GLU A 137 -13.39 -21.91 -9.37
N HIS A 138 -12.70 -22.09 -8.24
CA HIS A 138 -13.10 -21.50 -6.96
C HIS A 138 -13.25 -19.98 -7.05
N ASP A 139 -12.26 -19.30 -7.62
CA ASP A 139 -12.21 -17.84 -7.71
C ASP A 139 -13.24 -17.24 -8.68
N LEU A 140 -13.79 -18.07 -9.58
CA LEU A 140 -14.82 -17.61 -10.52
C LEU A 140 -16.14 -17.23 -9.84
N ASN A 141 -16.35 -17.67 -8.60
CA ASN A 141 -17.57 -17.39 -7.87
C ASN A 141 -17.60 -15.96 -7.30
N ASP A 142 -16.48 -15.50 -6.74
CA ASP A 142 -16.43 -14.27 -5.95
C ASP A 142 -15.27 -13.36 -6.36
N LEU A 143 -14.03 -13.82 -6.26
CA LEU A 143 -12.82 -13.01 -6.37
C LEU A 143 -12.67 -12.40 -7.79
N ILE A 144 -12.78 -13.22 -8.83
CA ILE A 144 -12.66 -12.76 -10.23
C ILE A 144 -13.80 -11.78 -10.59
N PRO A 145 -15.07 -12.02 -10.26
CA PRO A 145 -16.14 -11.04 -10.42
C PRO A 145 -15.87 -9.70 -9.72
N MET A 146 -15.32 -9.71 -8.49
CA MET A 146 -14.95 -8.50 -7.77
C MET A 146 -13.85 -7.72 -8.53
N ILE A 147 -12.78 -8.38 -8.95
CA ILE A 147 -11.67 -7.76 -9.71
C ILE A 147 -12.18 -7.17 -11.03
N LYS A 148 -12.99 -7.90 -11.80
CA LYS A 148 -13.60 -7.41 -13.05
C LYS A 148 -14.55 -6.22 -12.82
N GLY A 149 -15.28 -6.25 -11.72
CA GLY A 149 -16.09 -5.13 -11.29
C GLY A 149 -15.25 -3.88 -11.02
N ALA A 150 -14.15 -4.04 -10.29
CA ALA A 150 -13.19 -2.98 -10.02
C ALA A 150 -12.57 -2.40 -11.31
N GLN A 151 -12.17 -3.28 -12.25
CA GLN A 151 -11.65 -2.87 -13.57
C GLN A 151 -12.62 -1.99 -14.34
N SER A 152 -13.93 -2.20 -14.18
CA SER A 152 -14.95 -1.41 -14.89
C SER A 152 -15.08 0.04 -14.41
N TYR A 153 -14.57 0.37 -13.22
CA TYR A 153 -14.56 1.70 -12.63
C TYR A 153 -13.21 2.41 -12.73
N SER A 154 -12.13 1.65 -12.94
CA SER A 154 -10.78 2.22 -13.01
C SER A 154 -10.47 2.69 -14.43
N GLU A 155 -10.32 3.99 -14.64
CA GLU A 155 -9.99 4.56 -15.95
C GLU A 155 -8.51 4.34 -16.34
N GLU A 156 -7.60 4.41 -15.37
CA GLU A 156 -6.16 4.26 -15.59
C GLU A 156 -5.66 2.81 -15.41
N GLY A 157 -6.53 1.91 -14.93
CA GLY A 157 -6.17 0.58 -14.51
C GLY A 157 -5.45 0.56 -13.16
N PHE A 158 -5.19 -0.65 -12.68
CA PHE A 158 -4.42 -0.88 -11.45
C PHE A 158 -3.55 -2.12 -11.59
N LYS A 159 -2.47 -2.16 -10.80
CA LYS A 159 -1.59 -3.32 -10.69
C LYS A 159 -2.14 -4.31 -9.68
N ILE A 160 -1.90 -5.60 -9.90
CA ILE A 160 -2.25 -6.66 -8.95
C ILE A 160 -0.97 -7.43 -8.59
N LEU A 161 -0.62 -7.43 -7.31
CA LEU A 161 0.38 -8.29 -6.71
C LEU A 161 -0.32 -9.54 -6.18
N ALA A 162 0.19 -10.73 -6.50
CA ALA A 162 -0.37 -11.99 -5.99
C ALA A 162 0.59 -12.63 -4.98
N SER A 163 0.06 -13.16 -3.90
CA SER A 163 0.86 -13.78 -2.84
C SER A 163 0.27 -15.13 -2.44
N PRO A 164 1.04 -16.24 -2.42
CA PRO A 164 0.62 -17.48 -1.80
C PRO A 164 0.83 -17.42 -0.28
N TRP A 165 -0.10 -18.00 0.47
CA TRP A 165 0.03 -18.24 1.91
C TRP A 165 0.64 -19.60 2.20
N THR A 166 0.45 -20.57 1.30
CA THR A 166 1.04 -21.90 1.37
C THR A 166 0.92 -22.65 0.04
N ALA A 167 1.82 -23.57 -0.19
CA ALA A 167 1.62 -24.60 -1.20
C ALA A 167 0.56 -25.62 -0.74
N PRO A 168 -0.08 -26.37 -1.65
CA PRO A 168 -1.00 -27.45 -1.27
C PRO A 168 -0.33 -28.42 -0.29
N PRO A 169 -1.06 -28.97 0.72
CA PRO A 169 -0.49 -29.83 1.75
C PRO A 169 0.40 -30.97 1.21
N TRP A 170 0.01 -31.61 0.11
CA TRP A 170 0.77 -32.73 -0.46
C TRP A 170 2.17 -32.36 -0.99
N MET A 171 2.43 -31.06 -1.24
CA MET A 171 3.76 -30.57 -1.61
C MET A 171 4.64 -30.25 -0.40
N LYS A 172 4.07 -30.23 0.83
CA LYS A 172 4.76 -29.83 2.06
C LYS A 172 5.22 -31.05 2.86
N ASP A 173 6.25 -30.86 3.70
CA ASP A 173 6.86 -31.91 4.51
C ASP A 173 5.97 -32.39 5.69
N ASN A 174 5.04 -31.53 6.12
CA ASN A 174 4.07 -31.81 7.17
C ASN A 174 2.69 -32.25 6.66
N ASP A 175 2.46 -32.26 5.35
CA ASP A 175 1.18 -32.58 4.72
C ASP A 175 -0.03 -31.79 5.28
N ASP A 176 0.19 -30.53 5.74
CA ASP A 176 -0.80 -29.67 6.39
C ASP A 176 -0.86 -28.29 5.71
N TRP A 177 -1.96 -27.55 5.92
CA TRP A 177 -2.13 -26.16 5.50
C TRP A 177 -1.26 -25.19 6.32
N TYR A 178 -0.98 -25.51 7.59
CA TYR A 178 -0.30 -24.64 8.55
C TYR A 178 1.17 -25.04 8.71
N GLY A 179 2.07 -24.05 8.69
CA GLY A 179 3.49 -24.29 8.87
C GLY A 179 4.11 -25.24 7.86
N GLY A 180 5.17 -25.93 8.26
CA GLY A 180 5.90 -26.85 7.39
C GLY A 180 6.69 -26.15 6.28
N LYS A 181 7.33 -26.94 5.42
CA LYS A 181 8.16 -26.46 4.33
C LYS A 181 7.83 -27.15 3.01
N LEU A 182 8.02 -26.43 1.91
CA LEU A 182 7.94 -27.02 0.57
C LEU A 182 9.02 -28.11 0.41
N LYS A 183 8.61 -29.32 0.05
CA LYS A 183 9.55 -30.40 -0.30
C LYS A 183 10.33 -30.04 -1.56
N LYS A 184 11.67 -30.20 -1.53
CA LYS A 184 12.53 -29.84 -2.69
C LYS A 184 12.14 -30.53 -4.00
N GLU A 185 11.64 -31.74 -3.92
CA GLU A 185 11.12 -32.49 -5.08
C GLU A 185 9.95 -31.79 -5.77
N HIS A 186 9.24 -30.89 -5.07
CA HIS A 186 8.11 -30.12 -5.61
C HIS A 186 8.46 -28.68 -6.03
N TYR A 187 9.71 -28.24 -5.91
CA TYR A 187 10.11 -26.87 -6.30
C TYR A 187 9.78 -26.57 -7.76
N SER A 188 10.03 -27.52 -8.68
CA SER A 188 9.66 -27.35 -10.10
C SER A 188 8.15 -27.31 -10.30
N THR A 189 7.39 -28.11 -9.53
CA THR A 189 5.93 -28.12 -9.60
C THR A 189 5.36 -26.82 -9.08
N TRP A 190 5.88 -26.32 -7.95
CA TRP A 190 5.47 -25.06 -7.36
C TRP A 190 5.78 -23.85 -8.26
N ALA A 191 6.95 -23.82 -8.89
CA ALA A 191 7.27 -22.80 -9.88
C ALA A 191 6.30 -22.83 -11.10
N LYS A 192 5.93 -24.02 -11.57
CA LYS A 192 4.92 -24.19 -12.63
C LYS A 192 3.53 -23.72 -12.18
N PHE A 193 3.20 -23.86 -10.90
CA PHE A 193 1.94 -23.37 -10.32
C PHE A 193 1.78 -21.86 -10.51
N PHE A 194 2.81 -21.06 -10.21
CA PHE A 194 2.82 -19.61 -10.46
C PHE A 194 2.55 -19.28 -11.94
N SER A 195 3.20 -20.02 -12.84
CA SER A 195 3.01 -19.82 -14.27
C SER A 195 1.58 -20.13 -14.73
N LYS A 196 1.00 -21.23 -14.25
CA LYS A 196 -0.40 -21.61 -14.54
C LYS A 196 -1.39 -20.60 -13.97
N TYR A 197 -1.16 -20.10 -12.76
CA TYR A 197 -1.99 -19.07 -12.15
C TYR A 197 -2.06 -17.81 -13.02
N VAL A 198 -0.90 -17.28 -13.45
CA VAL A 198 -0.86 -16.11 -14.33
C VAL A 198 -1.61 -16.38 -15.64
N GLY A 199 -1.40 -17.54 -16.23
CA GLY A 199 -2.09 -17.94 -17.46
C GLY A 199 -3.61 -17.95 -17.28
N ALA A 200 -4.10 -18.58 -16.22
CA ALA A 200 -5.53 -18.70 -15.92
C ALA A 200 -6.19 -17.33 -15.62
N TYR A 201 -5.53 -16.46 -14.86
CA TYR A 201 -6.02 -15.10 -14.62
C TYR A 201 -6.02 -14.25 -15.90
N LYS A 202 -4.99 -14.38 -16.74
CA LYS A 202 -4.92 -13.70 -18.03
C LYS A 202 -6.05 -14.14 -18.96
N GLU A 203 -6.45 -15.41 -18.97
CA GLU A 203 -7.62 -15.91 -19.70
C GLU A 203 -8.92 -15.26 -19.21
N GLN A 204 -8.96 -14.84 -17.95
CA GLN A 204 -10.06 -14.06 -17.38
C GLN A 204 -9.98 -12.55 -17.69
N GLY A 205 -8.95 -12.09 -18.41
CA GLY A 205 -8.72 -10.66 -18.69
C GLY A 205 -8.08 -9.90 -17.52
N ILE A 206 -7.45 -10.61 -16.57
CA ILE A 206 -6.79 -10.06 -15.42
C ILE A 206 -5.28 -10.25 -15.56
N ASN A 207 -4.53 -9.14 -15.54
CA ASN A 207 -3.07 -9.18 -15.61
C ASN A 207 -2.47 -9.12 -14.20
N ILE A 208 -1.69 -10.13 -13.84
CA ILE A 208 -0.90 -10.14 -12.62
C ILE A 208 0.39 -9.36 -12.88
N TRP A 209 0.60 -8.30 -12.13
CA TRP A 209 1.79 -7.45 -12.23
C TRP A 209 3.04 -8.11 -11.63
N GLY A 210 2.86 -8.84 -10.53
CA GLY A 210 3.97 -9.50 -9.84
C GLY A 210 3.49 -10.44 -8.75
N PHE A 211 4.48 -11.07 -8.11
CA PHE A 211 4.27 -11.99 -6.99
C PHE A 211 5.16 -11.65 -5.82
N THR A 212 4.72 -12.03 -4.63
CA THR A 212 5.67 -12.39 -3.56
C THR A 212 5.94 -13.89 -3.62
N VAL A 213 7.11 -14.32 -3.15
CA VAL A 213 7.47 -15.75 -3.14
C VAL A 213 6.58 -16.52 -2.18
N GLU A 214 6.33 -15.92 -1.02
CA GLU A 214 5.47 -16.45 0.04
C GLU A 214 4.98 -15.28 0.90
N ASN A 215 3.72 -15.33 1.35
CA ASN A 215 3.24 -14.46 2.40
C ASN A 215 3.81 -14.90 3.74
N GLU A 216 4.44 -13.99 4.46
CA GLU A 216 4.96 -14.20 5.80
C GLU A 216 5.77 -15.50 5.97
N PRO A 217 6.94 -15.63 5.29
CA PRO A 217 7.72 -16.85 5.23
C PRO A 217 8.33 -17.30 6.57
N LEU A 218 8.22 -16.49 7.63
CA LEU A 218 8.50 -16.93 8.99
C LEU A 218 7.34 -17.75 9.55
N GLY A 219 6.15 -17.61 8.94
CA GLY A 219 4.99 -18.42 9.14
C GLY A 219 4.40 -18.37 10.55
N ASN A 220 3.40 -19.21 10.72
CA ASN A 220 2.89 -19.68 12.01
C ASN A 220 2.54 -21.16 11.84
N ASP A 221 2.31 -21.88 12.92
CA ASP A 221 2.07 -23.33 12.86
C ASP A 221 0.64 -23.71 13.25
N ALA A 222 -0.28 -22.75 13.43
CA ALA A 222 -1.55 -23.09 14.06
C ALA A 222 -2.78 -22.26 13.62
N ASN A 223 -2.61 -21.01 13.16
CA ASN A 223 -3.76 -20.09 13.09
C ASN A 223 -4.28 -19.84 11.69
N TRP A 224 -3.40 -19.70 10.69
CA TRP A 224 -3.76 -19.50 9.29
C TRP A 224 -2.78 -20.22 8.37
N GLU A 225 -3.12 -20.34 7.11
CA GLU A 225 -2.28 -20.95 6.10
C GLU A 225 -0.92 -20.30 6.08
N SER A 226 0.12 -21.13 6.07
CA SER A 226 1.50 -20.65 6.11
C SER A 226 2.47 -21.70 5.64
N MET A 227 3.64 -21.26 5.19
CA MET A 227 4.73 -22.14 4.83
C MET A 227 6.06 -21.44 5.11
N HIS A 228 6.99 -22.16 5.75
CA HIS A 228 8.27 -21.59 6.14
C HIS A 228 9.28 -21.59 5.00
N TYR A 229 9.96 -20.47 4.83
CA TYR A 229 11.19 -20.36 4.06
C TYR A 229 12.31 -19.74 4.90
N THR A 230 13.54 -20.04 4.57
CA THR A 230 14.70 -19.23 4.96
C THR A 230 15.10 -18.31 3.79
N PRO A 231 15.93 -17.29 4.01
CA PRO A 231 16.47 -16.48 2.92
C PRO A 231 17.16 -17.33 1.84
N GLU A 232 17.93 -18.36 2.25
CA GLU A 232 18.64 -19.25 1.34
C GLU A 232 17.68 -20.11 0.51
N GLU A 233 16.64 -20.66 1.13
CA GLU A 233 15.59 -21.43 0.45
C GLU A 233 14.83 -20.56 -0.54
N THR A 234 14.51 -19.32 -0.17
CA THR A 234 13.89 -18.33 -1.07
C THR A 234 14.80 -18.04 -2.27
N ALA A 235 16.08 -17.77 -2.04
CA ALA A 235 17.04 -17.53 -3.11
C ALA A 235 17.22 -18.76 -4.02
N GLU A 236 17.30 -19.96 -3.44
CA GLU A 236 17.38 -21.23 -4.20
C GLU A 236 16.15 -21.42 -5.09
N PHE A 237 14.95 -21.20 -4.51
CA PHE A 237 13.69 -21.36 -5.25
C PHE A 237 13.57 -20.35 -6.41
N VAL A 238 13.85 -19.07 -6.14
CA VAL A 238 13.78 -18.04 -7.19
C VAL A 238 14.78 -18.30 -8.31
N LYS A 239 16.06 -18.51 -7.97
CA LYS A 239 17.15 -18.70 -8.95
C LYS A 239 17.02 -20.00 -9.74
N GLY A 240 16.72 -21.08 -9.04
CA GLY A 240 16.73 -22.42 -9.64
C GLY A 240 15.46 -22.83 -10.34
N TYR A 241 14.32 -22.25 -9.96
CA TYR A 241 13.02 -22.77 -10.38
C TYR A 241 12.05 -21.69 -10.84
N LEU A 242 11.73 -20.69 -10.03
CA LEU A 242 10.66 -19.73 -10.35
C LEU A 242 11.03 -18.84 -11.54
N ALA A 243 12.14 -18.12 -11.48
CA ALA A 243 12.54 -17.23 -12.56
C ALA A 243 12.80 -17.97 -13.89
N PRO A 244 13.48 -19.15 -13.90
CA PRO A 244 13.59 -19.97 -15.12
C PRO A 244 12.24 -20.43 -15.68
N GLN A 245 11.27 -20.79 -14.83
CA GLN A 245 9.95 -21.22 -15.28
C GLN A 245 9.16 -20.05 -15.90
N LEU A 246 9.16 -18.88 -15.27
CA LEU A 246 8.51 -17.69 -15.80
C LEU A 246 9.12 -17.27 -17.15
N ALA A 247 10.45 -17.31 -17.26
CA ALA A 247 11.15 -17.00 -18.52
C ALA A 247 10.79 -18.01 -19.63
N LYS A 248 10.72 -19.30 -19.31
CA LYS A 248 10.31 -20.36 -20.24
C LYS A 248 8.90 -20.12 -20.80
N ASP A 249 7.98 -19.66 -19.96
CA ASP A 249 6.59 -19.43 -20.31
C ASP A 249 6.31 -17.99 -20.80
N ASN A 250 7.36 -17.17 -20.97
CA ASN A 250 7.30 -15.76 -21.40
C ASN A 250 6.40 -14.90 -20.51
N ILE A 251 6.53 -15.07 -19.19
CA ILE A 251 5.82 -14.30 -18.17
C ILE A 251 6.76 -13.24 -17.62
N GLU A 252 6.37 -11.97 -17.74
CA GLU A 252 7.16 -10.79 -17.29
C GLU A 252 6.75 -10.28 -15.90
N ALA A 253 6.07 -11.10 -15.10
CA ALA A 253 5.65 -10.73 -13.75
C ALA A 253 6.85 -10.44 -12.85
N LYS A 254 6.70 -9.42 -11.98
CA LYS A 254 7.73 -9.02 -11.03
C LYS A 254 7.80 -10.01 -9.87
N ILE A 255 9.00 -10.26 -9.34
CA ILE A 255 9.20 -11.10 -8.15
C ILE A 255 9.62 -10.19 -7.00
N LEU A 256 8.87 -10.22 -5.92
CA LEU A 256 9.21 -9.61 -4.64
C LEU A 256 9.57 -10.70 -3.64
N VAL A 257 10.54 -10.41 -2.80
CA VAL A 257 11.00 -11.34 -1.75
C VAL A 257 10.65 -10.78 -0.36
N PHE A 258 10.72 -11.61 0.65
CA PHE A 258 10.45 -11.35 2.05
C PHE A 258 8.95 -11.36 2.38
N ASP A 259 8.19 -10.31 2.07
CA ASP A 259 6.74 -10.21 2.34
C ASP A 259 6.36 -10.46 3.80
N GLN A 260 7.10 -9.83 4.73
CA GLN A 260 7.00 -10.03 6.17
C GLN A 260 7.26 -8.71 6.92
N ASN A 261 7.07 -8.71 8.23
CA ASN A 261 7.15 -7.53 9.07
C ASN A 261 8.51 -6.81 9.01
N ARG A 262 8.44 -5.48 8.95
CA ARG A 262 9.63 -4.63 9.16
C ARG A 262 10.24 -4.89 10.55
N GLY A 263 11.46 -4.47 10.77
CA GLY A 263 12.20 -4.69 12.00
C GLY A 263 13.39 -5.63 11.81
N LYS A 264 13.75 -6.39 12.83
CA LYS A 264 14.97 -7.23 12.84
C LYS A 264 14.99 -8.32 11.76
N ASP A 265 13.82 -8.85 11.41
CA ASP A 265 13.72 -9.89 10.39
C ASP A 265 13.98 -9.29 9.01
N LEU A 266 13.46 -8.10 8.71
CA LEU A 266 13.79 -7.38 7.48
C LEU A 266 15.28 -7.11 7.36
N GLU A 267 15.95 -6.72 8.46
CA GLU A 267 17.39 -6.47 8.46
C GLU A 267 18.17 -7.73 8.07
N ALA A 268 17.86 -8.87 8.70
CA ALA A 268 18.52 -10.12 8.43
C ALA A 268 18.27 -10.65 7.01
N TRP A 269 17.01 -10.59 6.56
CA TRP A 269 16.62 -11.08 5.25
C TRP A 269 17.14 -10.21 4.11
N SER A 270 17.04 -8.89 4.24
CA SER A 270 17.57 -7.97 3.24
C SER A 270 19.09 -8.12 3.09
N GLN A 271 19.82 -8.29 4.20
CA GLN A 271 21.25 -8.56 4.15
C GLN A 271 21.56 -9.85 3.38
N ALA A 272 20.79 -10.91 3.59
CA ALA A 272 21.03 -12.19 2.91
C ALA A 272 20.63 -12.14 1.41
N LEU A 273 19.46 -11.59 1.09
CA LEU A 273 18.91 -11.64 -0.26
C LEU A 273 19.45 -10.54 -1.17
N LEU A 274 19.62 -9.31 -0.69
CA LEU A 274 20.04 -8.18 -1.51
C LEU A 274 21.56 -8.10 -1.73
N THR A 275 22.33 -8.96 -1.08
CA THR A 275 23.78 -9.12 -1.37
C THR A 275 24.08 -10.30 -2.30
N ASP A 276 23.06 -11.14 -2.63
CA ASP A 276 23.20 -12.24 -3.58
C ASP A 276 23.19 -11.71 -5.03
N GLN A 277 24.36 -11.65 -5.64
CA GLN A 277 24.56 -11.09 -7.00
C GLN A 277 23.86 -11.91 -8.11
N GLU A 278 23.54 -13.19 -7.87
CA GLU A 278 22.81 -14.02 -8.82
C GLU A 278 21.29 -13.85 -8.66
N LEU A 279 20.82 -13.53 -7.45
CA LEU A 279 19.40 -13.28 -7.17
C LEU A 279 18.95 -11.88 -7.60
N LEU A 280 19.77 -10.84 -7.36
CA LEU A 280 19.43 -9.45 -7.62
C LEU A 280 18.80 -9.20 -9.01
N PRO A 281 19.38 -9.69 -10.13
CA PRO A 281 18.80 -9.43 -11.44
C PRO A 281 17.44 -10.09 -11.67
N LEU A 282 17.06 -11.07 -10.84
CA LEU A 282 15.84 -11.85 -10.97
C LEU A 282 14.66 -11.28 -10.15
N ILE A 283 14.95 -10.45 -9.15
CA ILE A 283 13.93 -9.86 -8.28
C ILE A 283 13.69 -8.39 -8.61
N HIS A 284 12.46 -7.94 -8.38
CA HIS A 284 12.08 -6.54 -8.48
C HIS A 284 12.47 -5.78 -7.21
N GLY A 285 12.24 -6.37 -6.05
CA GLY A 285 12.53 -5.75 -4.76
C GLY A 285 12.04 -6.57 -3.58
N THR A 286 11.81 -5.86 -2.47
CA THR A 286 11.41 -6.40 -1.17
C THR A 286 10.00 -5.97 -0.82
N ALA A 287 9.17 -6.91 -0.43
CA ALA A 287 7.85 -6.68 0.14
C ALA A 287 7.93 -6.64 1.66
N VAL A 288 7.20 -5.74 2.30
CA VAL A 288 7.22 -5.56 3.76
C VAL A 288 5.81 -5.40 4.32
N HIS A 289 5.61 -5.82 5.58
CA HIS A 289 4.39 -5.68 6.36
C HIS A 289 4.62 -4.76 7.58
N TRP A 290 3.55 -4.35 8.27
CA TRP A 290 3.62 -3.34 9.32
C TRP A 290 3.37 -3.83 10.75
N TYR A 291 3.11 -5.14 10.96
CA TYR A 291 2.58 -5.65 12.24
C TYR A 291 3.59 -5.71 13.39
N ALA A 292 4.89 -5.49 13.14
CA ALA A 292 5.89 -5.50 14.22
C ALA A 292 5.75 -4.34 15.20
N SER A 293 5.07 -3.24 14.84
CA SER A 293 4.80 -2.10 15.72
C SER A 293 3.53 -1.35 15.31
N THR A 294 2.82 -0.79 16.28
CA THR A 294 1.65 0.06 16.05
C THR A 294 1.99 1.52 15.84
N PHE A 295 3.23 1.93 16.07
CA PHE A 295 3.66 3.33 16.00
C PHE A 295 5.01 3.55 15.31
N ASP A 296 5.81 2.51 15.09
CA ASP A 296 7.09 2.60 14.40
C ASP A 296 6.97 2.06 12.96
N TRP A 297 7.46 2.80 11.98
CA TRP A 297 7.58 2.37 10.59
C TRP A 297 9.00 1.89 10.24
N PHE A 298 9.88 1.76 11.23
CA PHE A 298 11.23 1.24 11.12
C PHE A 298 12.09 1.92 10.04
N PRO A 299 12.28 3.25 10.11
CA PRO A 299 12.97 4.02 9.06
C PRO A 299 14.40 3.54 8.81
N GLU A 300 15.13 3.14 9.86
CA GLU A 300 16.50 2.63 9.75
C GLU A 300 16.56 1.33 8.94
N ASN A 301 15.62 0.40 9.16
CA ASN A 301 15.57 -0.86 8.43
C ASN A 301 15.22 -0.64 6.95
N LEU A 302 14.26 0.25 6.66
CA LEU A 302 13.91 0.64 5.29
C LEU A 302 15.10 1.30 4.58
N GLN A 303 15.79 2.23 5.26
CA GLN A 303 16.98 2.88 4.72
C GLN A 303 18.11 1.89 4.48
N GLN A 304 18.35 0.95 5.40
CA GLN A 304 19.33 -0.10 5.24
C GLN A 304 19.00 -1.00 4.05
N THR A 305 17.74 -1.43 3.91
CA THR A 305 17.27 -2.24 2.79
C THR A 305 17.53 -1.54 1.46
N HIS A 306 17.20 -0.25 1.36
CA HIS A 306 17.52 0.55 0.18
C HIS A 306 19.03 0.64 -0.07
N ASN A 307 19.84 0.89 0.95
CA ASN A 307 21.29 1.04 0.80
C ASN A 307 21.98 -0.23 0.32
N LEU A 308 21.46 -1.41 0.61
CA LEU A 308 22.00 -2.69 0.15
C LEU A 308 21.85 -2.88 -1.37
N ALA A 309 20.74 -2.38 -1.95
CA ALA A 309 20.46 -2.46 -3.37
C ALA A 309 19.61 -1.27 -3.83
N PRO A 310 20.21 -0.09 -4.05
CA PRO A 310 19.48 1.16 -4.32
C PRO A 310 18.62 1.16 -5.60
N GLU A 311 18.89 0.23 -6.51
CA GLU A 311 18.10 0.02 -7.73
C GLU A 311 16.90 -0.92 -7.53
N LYS A 312 16.74 -1.49 -6.34
CA LYS A 312 15.62 -2.37 -5.99
C LYS A 312 14.54 -1.63 -5.23
N HIS A 313 13.33 -2.09 -5.40
CA HIS A 313 12.11 -1.46 -4.91
C HIS A 313 11.73 -1.98 -3.52
N ILE A 314 11.09 -1.16 -2.72
CA ILE A 314 10.49 -1.57 -1.44
C ILE A 314 8.99 -1.27 -1.53
N ILE A 315 8.17 -2.29 -1.31
CA ILE A 315 6.71 -2.17 -1.33
C ILE A 315 6.15 -2.60 0.04
N GLN A 316 5.38 -1.74 0.66
CA GLN A 316 4.53 -2.12 1.78
C GLN A 316 3.32 -2.86 1.22
N THR A 317 3.27 -4.18 1.43
CA THR A 317 2.33 -5.07 0.75
C THR A 317 1.14 -5.47 1.58
N GLU A 318 1.20 -5.28 2.90
CA GLU A 318 0.09 -5.57 3.78
C GLU A 318 0.13 -4.75 5.07
N GLY A 319 -1.05 -4.23 5.46
CA GLY A 319 -1.29 -3.62 6.75
C GLY A 319 -2.78 -3.51 7.01
N CYS A 320 -3.24 -3.83 8.21
CA CYS A 320 -4.60 -3.54 8.67
C CYS A 320 -4.59 -3.24 10.16
N VAL A 321 -5.66 -2.68 10.66
CA VAL A 321 -5.91 -2.66 12.10
C VAL A 321 -6.47 -4.03 12.47
N ASP A 322 -5.60 -4.85 13.01
CA ASP A 322 -5.95 -6.14 13.59
C ASP A 322 -6.55 -5.93 14.97
N SER A 323 -7.56 -6.69 15.29
CA SER A 323 -8.23 -6.62 16.57
C SER A 323 -8.81 -7.99 16.90
N GLU A 324 -9.07 -8.22 18.17
CA GLU A 324 -10.05 -9.24 18.57
C GLU A 324 -11.38 -8.92 17.89
N ILE A 325 -12.51 -9.45 18.21
CA ILE A 325 -13.77 -9.13 17.53
C ILE A 325 -14.09 -7.63 17.68
N PRO A 326 -14.10 -6.82 16.61
CA PRO A 326 -14.38 -5.40 16.72
C PRO A 326 -15.81 -5.17 17.16
N HIS A 327 -16.00 -4.22 18.07
CA HIS A 327 -17.33 -3.76 18.42
C HIS A 327 -17.85 -2.84 17.31
N TRP A 328 -18.97 -3.23 16.72
CA TRP A 328 -19.61 -2.38 15.72
C TRP A 328 -20.02 -1.02 16.27
N ASN A 329 -19.66 0.02 15.55
CA ASN A 329 -20.13 1.38 15.75
C ASN A 329 -20.28 2.06 14.38
N ASP A 330 -20.87 3.24 14.35
CA ASP A 330 -20.87 4.06 13.14
C ASP A 330 -19.47 4.64 12.86
N ASP A 331 -19.31 5.32 11.72
CA ASP A 331 -18.04 5.89 11.31
C ASP A 331 -17.52 6.99 12.26
N GLN A 332 -18.36 7.61 13.07
CA GLN A 332 -17.96 8.62 14.06
C GLN A 332 -17.14 8.00 15.20
N TRP A 333 -17.44 6.75 15.57
CA TRP A 333 -16.72 6.07 16.64
C TRP A 333 -15.23 5.96 16.35
N TYR A 334 -14.83 5.72 15.10
CA TYR A 334 -13.43 5.58 14.68
C TYR A 334 -12.61 6.87 14.82
N TRP A 335 -13.26 7.99 15.05
CA TRP A 335 -12.63 9.27 15.35
C TRP A 335 -12.55 9.56 16.85
N SER A 336 -13.12 8.72 17.69
CA SER A 336 -13.14 8.87 19.14
C SER A 336 -11.90 8.27 19.80
N LYS A 337 -11.72 8.57 21.09
CA LYS A 337 -10.65 7.96 21.88
C LYS A 337 -10.86 6.46 22.09
N GLU A 338 -12.09 6.04 22.16
CA GLU A 338 -12.47 4.64 22.36
C GLU A 338 -11.98 3.76 21.21
N ALA A 339 -11.86 4.30 20.00
CA ALA A 339 -11.29 3.59 18.85
C ALA A 339 -9.79 3.29 19.01
N THR A 340 -9.12 3.91 19.94
CA THR A 340 -7.70 3.64 20.22
C THR A 340 -7.48 2.37 21.03
N ASP A 341 -8.52 1.85 21.68
CA ASP A 341 -8.42 0.69 22.57
C ASP A 341 -8.61 -0.64 21.80
N TRP A 342 -8.81 -0.57 20.52
CA TRP A 342 -9.01 -1.76 19.69
C TRP A 342 -7.75 -2.61 19.56
N GLY A 343 -7.84 -3.85 20.02
CA GLY A 343 -6.78 -4.84 19.86
C GLY A 343 -5.45 -4.47 20.52
N TRP A 344 -5.45 -3.56 21.48
CA TRP A 344 -4.24 -3.07 22.13
C TRP A 344 -3.86 -3.82 23.42
N ASP A 345 -4.62 -4.78 23.84
CA ASP A 345 -4.33 -5.57 25.05
C ASP A 345 -3.00 -6.33 24.96
N TRP A 346 -2.57 -6.64 23.75
CA TRP A 346 -1.28 -7.26 23.47
C TRP A 346 -0.07 -6.31 23.55
N ALA A 347 -0.30 -5.01 23.57
CA ALA A 347 0.81 -4.05 23.69
C ALA A 347 1.48 -4.12 25.04
N SER A 348 2.78 -3.85 25.07
CA SER A 348 3.54 -3.78 26.31
C SER A 348 3.02 -2.65 27.21
N GLU A 349 3.18 -2.77 28.55
CA GLU A 349 2.80 -1.72 29.48
C GLU A 349 3.57 -0.40 29.23
N GLU A 350 4.75 -0.48 28.62
CA GLU A 350 5.55 0.68 28.23
C GLU A 350 4.91 1.43 27.05
N ASP A 351 4.30 0.69 26.12
CA ASP A 351 3.72 1.24 24.90
C ASP A 351 2.28 1.73 25.09
N LYS A 352 1.53 1.16 26.07
CA LYS A 352 0.15 1.54 26.36
C LYS A 352 -0.09 3.04 26.55
N PRO A 353 0.81 3.84 27.18
CA PRO A 353 0.64 5.28 27.31
C PRO A 353 0.54 6.03 25.97
N MET A 354 1.00 5.44 24.87
CA MET A 354 0.88 6.01 23.51
C MET A 354 -0.55 5.84 22.94
N HIS A 355 -1.26 4.81 23.36
CA HIS A 355 -2.57 4.43 22.84
C HIS A 355 -3.67 5.49 23.00
N PRO A 356 -3.78 6.22 24.12
CA PRO A 356 -4.82 7.22 24.29
C PRO A 356 -4.78 8.36 23.25
N LYS A 357 -3.67 8.51 22.55
CA LYS A 357 -3.47 9.50 21.48
C LYS A 357 -3.55 8.89 20.07
N TYR A 358 -3.79 7.60 20.01
CA TYR A 358 -3.66 6.83 18.79
C TYR A 358 -5.03 6.44 18.24
N VAL A 359 -5.35 6.96 17.06
CA VAL A 359 -6.55 6.60 16.30
C VAL A 359 -6.10 5.79 15.08
N PRO A 360 -6.78 4.69 14.71
CA PRO A 360 -6.39 3.87 13.57
C PRO A 360 -6.10 4.67 12.29
N ALA A 361 -6.95 5.64 11.96
CA ALA A 361 -6.74 6.55 10.83
C ALA A 361 -5.41 7.33 10.93
N PHE A 362 -5.02 7.74 12.13
CA PHE A 362 -3.76 8.42 12.39
C PHE A 362 -2.56 7.50 12.16
N ARG A 363 -2.65 6.21 12.56
CA ARG A 363 -1.63 5.21 12.29
C ARG A 363 -1.38 5.06 10.79
N TYR A 364 -2.45 4.94 9.98
CA TYR A 364 -2.34 4.83 8.53
C TYR A 364 -1.62 6.04 7.94
N ALA A 365 -2.07 7.25 8.25
CA ALA A 365 -1.44 8.47 7.73
C ALA A 365 0.05 8.56 8.09
N ARG A 366 0.39 8.28 9.35
CA ARG A 366 1.76 8.31 9.85
C ARG A 366 2.63 7.26 9.18
N ASP A 367 2.15 6.02 9.07
CA ASP A 367 2.88 4.93 8.45
C ASP A 367 3.12 5.19 6.96
N ILE A 368 2.10 5.63 6.22
CA ILE A 368 2.23 5.95 4.80
C ILE A 368 3.25 7.08 4.59
N ILE A 369 3.16 8.17 5.35
CA ILE A 369 4.12 9.29 5.26
C ILE A 369 5.54 8.81 5.60
N GLY A 370 5.67 8.04 6.68
CA GLY A 370 6.95 7.47 7.11
C GLY A 370 7.56 6.56 6.06
N CYS A 371 6.76 5.67 5.48
CA CYS A 371 7.14 4.77 4.40
C CYS A 371 7.60 5.55 3.15
N LEU A 372 6.80 6.51 2.68
CA LEU A 372 7.15 7.35 1.51
C LEU A 372 8.47 8.10 1.71
N ASN A 373 8.74 8.59 2.91
CA ASN A 373 9.98 9.28 3.22
C ASN A 373 11.20 8.35 3.34
N ASN A 374 10.97 7.02 3.42
CA ASN A 374 11.99 6.00 3.59
C ASN A 374 11.98 4.95 2.47
N TRP A 375 11.92 5.40 1.21
CA TRP A 375 12.10 4.62 -0.01
C TRP A 375 11.00 3.63 -0.37
N VAL A 376 9.90 3.57 0.38
CA VAL A 376 8.75 2.74 0.01
C VAL A 376 8.03 3.36 -1.18
N GLU A 377 7.76 2.55 -2.19
CA GLU A 377 7.22 2.97 -3.48
C GLU A 377 5.72 2.69 -3.64
N GLY A 378 5.18 1.79 -2.84
CA GLY A 378 3.77 1.45 -2.82
C GLY A 378 3.30 1.07 -1.43
N TRP A 379 2.02 1.30 -1.16
CA TRP A 379 1.41 0.94 0.12
C TRP A 379 0.05 0.27 -0.12
N ILE A 380 -0.09 -0.97 0.33
CA ILE A 380 -1.28 -1.78 0.13
C ILE A 380 -1.85 -2.15 1.50
N ASP A 381 -3.11 -1.76 1.70
CA ASP A 381 -3.92 -2.19 2.84
C ASP A 381 -4.34 -3.65 2.68
N TRP A 382 -4.78 -4.29 3.78
CA TRP A 382 -5.31 -5.64 3.70
C TRP A 382 -6.75 -5.63 3.14
N ASN A 383 -7.72 -6.15 3.82
CA ASN A 383 -9.08 -6.33 3.30
C ASN A 383 -9.77 -5.01 2.91
N MET A 384 -10.30 -4.93 1.68
CA MET A 384 -11.09 -3.78 1.24
C MET A 384 -12.42 -3.66 1.99
N VAL A 385 -13.10 -4.80 2.20
CA VAL A 385 -14.44 -4.84 2.77
C VAL A 385 -14.53 -5.98 3.78
N LEU A 386 -15.02 -5.70 4.96
CA LEU A 386 -15.35 -6.70 5.97
C LEU A 386 -16.74 -6.44 6.56
N ASP A 387 -17.26 -7.44 7.27
CA ASP A 387 -18.50 -7.32 7.99
C ASP A 387 -18.33 -6.58 9.32
N ARG A 388 -19.42 -6.43 10.07
CA ARG A 388 -19.45 -5.74 11.37
C ARG A 388 -18.63 -6.45 12.46
N GLN A 389 -18.22 -7.68 12.24
CA GLN A 389 -17.39 -8.45 13.17
C GLN A 389 -15.91 -8.44 12.77
N GLY A 390 -15.59 -7.95 11.56
CA GLY A 390 -14.23 -7.96 11.04
C GLY A 390 -13.89 -9.24 10.27
N GLY A 391 -14.91 -9.92 9.74
CA GLY A 391 -14.83 -11.13 8.93
C GLY A 391 -15.69 -11.02 7.65
N PRO A 392 -16.16 -12.16 7.10
CA PRO A 392 -15.88 -13.52 7.54
C PRO A 392 -14.42 -13.93 7.30
N ASN A 393 -13.89 -14.88 8.04
CA ASN A 393 -12.59 -15.47 7.74
C ASN A 393 -12.43 -16.84 8.44
N LEU A 394 -11.62 -17.69 7.81
CA LEU A 394 -11.33 -19.03 8.29
C LEU A 394 -10.52 -19.02 9.61
N ALA A 395 -9.56 -18.12 9.71
CA ALA A 395 -8.59 -18.09 10.80
C ALA A 395 -9.11 -17.47 12.11
N GLN A 396 -10.31 -16.88 12.10
CA GLN A 396 -10.83 -16.07 13.20
C GLN A 396 -9.88 -14.91 13.59
N ASN A 397 -9.16 -14.38 12.60
CA ASN A 397 -8.26 -13.26 12.72
C ASN A 397 -9.02 -11.97 12.32
N TRP A 398 -9.74 -11.40 13.27
CA TRP A 398 -10.65 -10.29 13.00
C TRP A 398 -9.90 -8.99 12.75
N CYS A 399 -10.28 -8.29 11.67
CA CYS A 399 -9.67 -7.02 11.27
C CYS A 399 -10.72 -5.91 11.06
N VAL A 400 -10.26 -4.68 10.96
CA VAL A 400 -11.07 -3.55 10.52
C VAL A 400 -10.73 -3.20 9.09
N ALA A 401 -11.73 -3.15 8.23
CA ALA A 401 -11.57 -2.69 6.86
C ALA A 401 -11.93 -1.20 6.70
N PRO A 402 -11.42 -0.52 5.67
CA PRO A 402 -11.85 0.82 5.32
C PRO A 402 -13.35 0.95 5.03
N VAL A 403 -13.96 -0.11 4.51
CA VAL A 403 -15.42 -0.20 4.31
C VAL A 403 -15.96 -1.41 5.08
N ILE A 404 -16.96 -1.14 5.91
CA ILE A 404 -17.69 -2.17 6.64
C ILE A 404 -19.10 -2.30 6.04
N VAL A 405 -19.60 -3.52 5.91
CA VAL A 405 -20.93 -3.78 5.38
C VAL A 405 -21.80 -4.58 6.34
N ASP A 406 -23.10 -4.32 6.31
CA ASP A 406 -24.13 -5.15 6.91
C ASP A 406 -24.97 -5.76 5.78
N VAL A 407 -24.66 -6.98 5.39
CA VAL A 407 -25.30 -7.66 4.24
C VAL A 407 -26.78 -7.88 4.47
N GLU A 408 -27.21 -8.16 5.72
CA GLU A 408 -28.64 -8.40 6.04
C GLU A 408 -29.49 -7.14 5.85
N LYS A 409 -28.91 -5.94 6.10
CA LYS A 409 -29.59 -4.67 5.98
C LYS A 409 -29.30 -3.94 4.66
N ASP A 410 -28.36 -4.45 3.86
CA ASP A 410 -27.83 -3.79 2.66
C ASP A 410 -27.25 -2.39 2.95
N GLU A 411 -26.51 -2.27 4.07
CA GLU A 411 -25.92 -1.01 4.55
C GLU A 411 -24.39 -1.01 4.36
N VAL A 412 -23.85 0.17 4.03
CA VAL A 412 -22.40 0.40 3.79
C VAL A 412 -21.92 1.52 4.70
N TYR A 413 -20.76 1.31 5.33
CA TYR A 413 -20.16 2.25 6.28
C TYR A 413 -18.71 2.52 5.91
N TYR A 414 -18.43 3.77 5.52
CA TYR A 414 -17.07 4.24 5.21
C TYR A 414 -16.41 4.71 6.49
N THR A 415 -15.40 3.96 6.94
CA THR A 415 -14.64 4.30 8.15
C THR A 415 -13.64 5.42 7.86
N PRO A 416 -13.05 6.05 8.89
CA PRO A 416 -11.95 7.00 8.70
C PRO A 416 -10.78 6.45 7.92
N LEU A 417 -10.54 5.14 7.94
CA LEU A 417 -9.47 4.47 7.17
C LEU A 417 -9.66 4.67 5.67
N TYR A 418 -10.89 4.58 5.17
CA TYR A 418 -11.20 4.84 3.76
C TYR A 418 -10.77 6.25 3.34
N TYR A 419 -11.12 7.25 4.12
CA TYR A 419 -10.81 8.65 3.78
C TYR A 419 -9.31 8.94 3.86
N VAL A 420 -8.60 8.35 4.83
CA VAL A 420 -7.15 8.48 4.92
C VAL A 420 -6.46 7.79 3.76
N MET A 421 -6.84 6.56 3.43
CA MET A 421 -6.30 5.87 2.25
C MET A 421 -6.55 6.67 0.97
N ALA A 422 -7.75 7.20 0.78
CA ALA A 422 -8.11 8.03 -0.35
C ALA A 422 -7.31 9.35 -0.39
N GLN A 423 -6.94 9.92 0.77
CA GLN A 423 -6.10 11.10 0.87
C GLN A 423 -4.75 10.89 0.16
N PHE A 424 -4.20 9.69 0.23
CA PHE A 424 -2.93 9.36 -0.42
C PHE A 424 -3.12 8.81 -1.84
N SER A 425 -3.97 7.81 -2.02
CA SER A 425 -4.11 7.08 -3.29
C SER A 425 -4.61 7.97 -4.43
N LYS A 426 -5.49 8.92 -4.14
CA LYS A 426 -6.04 9.85 -5.11
C LYS A 426 -5.01 10.86 -5.62
N TYR A 427 -4.06 11.26 -4.78
CA TYR A 427 -3.13 12.36 -5.06
C TYR A 427 -1.68 11.92 -5.26
N ALA A 428 -1.25 10.73 -4.83
CA ALA A 428 0.04 10.14 -5.17
C ALA A 428 -0.15 9.10 -6.29
N ARG A 429 -0.03 9.54 -7.55
CA ARG A 429 -0.35 8.69 -8.70
C ARG A 429 0.84 7.83 -9.13
N PRO A 430 0.61 6.67 -9.79
CA PRO A 430 1.67 5.87 -10.37
C PRO A 430 2.63 6.68 -11.24
N GLY A 431 3.93 6.48 -11.03
CA GLY A 431 4.98 7.24 -11.70
C GLY A 431 5.31 8.59 -11.05
N ALA A 432 4.57 9.03 -10.02
CA ALA A 432 4.96 10.19 -9.23
C ALA A 432 6.35 9.99 -8.62
N LYS A 433 7.10 11.08 -8.45
CA LYS A 433 8.41 11.08 -7.77
C LYS A 433 8.27 11.67 -6.38
N ARG A 434 8.72 10.96 -5.35
CA ARG A 434 8.89 11.57 -4.04
C ARG A 434 9.88 12.72 -4.20
N ILE A 435 9.54 13.89 -3.67
CA ILE A 435 10.38 15.10 -3.74
C ILE A 435 10.77 15.57 -2.36
N ASP A 436 11.88 16.30 -2.28
CA ASP A 436 12.37 16.86 -1.03
C ASP A 436 11.51 18.04 -0.56
N PHE A 437 11.55 18.28 0.75
CA PHE A 437 10.87 19.39 1.41
C PHE A 437 11.63 19.83 2.68
N LYS A 438 11.30 21.01 3.18
CA LYS A 438 11.71 21.49 4.51
C LYS A 438 10.46 21.88 5.27
N CYS A 439 10.30 21.38 6.48
CA CYS A 439 9.24 21.74 7.40
C CYS A 439 9.87 22.38 8.64
N SER A 440 9.35 23.52 9.08
CA SER A 440 9.87 24.24 10.26
C SER A 440 9.28 23.76 11.59
N ASP A 441 8.16 23.02 11.54
CA ASP A 441 7.46 22.49 12.71
C ASP A 441 7.49 20.95 12.68
N GLU A 442 8.19 20.35 13.63
CA GLU A 442 8.31 18.90 13.78
C GLU A 442 6.98 18.19 14.12
N SER A 443 6.00 18.94 14.61
CA SER A 443 4.65 18.40 14.85
C SER A 443 3.82 18.24 13.57
N LEU A 444 4.33 18.69 12.42
CA LEU A 444 3.74 18.50 11.10
C LEU A 444 4.51 17.42 10.34
N MET A 445 4.07 16.17 10.46
CA MET A 445 4.68 15.09 9.69
C MET A 445 4.31 15.22 8.21
N THR A 446 5.31 15.34 7.35
CA THR A 446 5.13 15.79 5.97
C THR A 446 5.75 14.82 4.98
N SER A 447 5.12 14.65 3.81
CA SER A 447 5.71 14.06 2.61
C SER A 447 5.21 14.78 1.36
N ALA A 448 5.96 14.73 0.27
CA ALA A 448 5.58 15.38 -0.97
C ALA A 448 5.95 14.55 -2.20
N VAL A 449 5.08 14.56 -3.21
CA VAL A 449 5.31 13.90 -4.49
C VAL A 449 5.03 14.85 -5.66
N LEU A 450 5.80 14.69 -6.74
CA LEU A 450 5.58 15.34 -8.03
C LEU A 450 4.97 14.31 -8.99
N ASN A 451 3.71 14.51 -9.34
CA ASN A 451 2.97 13.65 -10.26
C ASN A 451 3.44 13.78 -11.72
N PRO A 452 3.18 12.78 -12.57
CA PRO A 452 3.54 12.84 -14.00
C PRO A 452 2.92 14.02 -14.77
N ASP A 453 1.76 14.50 -14.34
CA ASP A 453 1.08 15.67 -14.92
C ASP A 453 1.68 17.03 -14.48
N GLY A 454 2.70 17.01 -13.60
CA GLY A 454 3.37 18.18 -13.05
C GLY A 454 2.70 18.76 -11.79
N THR A 455 1.60 18.20 -11.32
CA THR A 455 1.02 18.58 -10.03
C THR A 455 1.88 18.09 -8.87
N ILE A 456 1.86 18.81 -7.75
CA ILE A 456 2.53 18.39 -6.52
C ILE A 456 1.43 18.07 -5.50
N ALA A 457 1.48 16.87 -4.94
CA ALA A 457 0.73 16.53 -3.74
C ALA A 457 1.65 16.69 -2.52
N LEU A 458 1.22 17.51 -1.59
CA LEU A 458 1.87 17.72 -0.30
C LEU A 458 0.96 17.11 0.78
N PHE A 459 1.44 16.07 1.43
CA PHE A 459 0.75 15.40 2.54
C PHE A 459 1.26 15.97 3.86
N VAL A 460 0.35 16.39 4.70
CA VAL A 460 0.67 16.96 6.02
C VAL A 460 -0.23 16.33 7.07
N LEU A 461 0.38 15.65 8.03
CA LEU A 461 -0.30 15.10 9.19
C LEU A 461 0.03 15.97 10.40
N ASN A 462 -0.99 16.58 10.99
CA ASN A 462 -0.85 17.25 12.26
C ASN A 462 -0.78 16.23 13.39
N MET A 463 0.37 16.16 14.07
CA MET A 463 0.63 15.23 15.16
C MET A 463 0.04 15.68 16.51
N GLU A 464 -0.55 16.87 16.56
CA GLU A 464 -1.14 17.45 17.77
C GLU A 464 -2.67 17.52 17.68
N SER A 465 -3.33 17.74 18.80
CA SER A 465 -4.78 17.88 18.89
C SER A 465 -5.31 19.26 18.44
N GLU A 466 -4.45 20.27 18.45
CA GLU A 466 -4.83 21.64 18.12
C GLU A 466 -4.59 21.95 16.63
N PRO A 467 -5.45 22.75 15.99
CA PRO A 467 -5.25 23.18 14.61
C PRO A 467 -3.93 23.91 14.41
N LYS A 468 -3.24 23.62 13.31
CA LYS A 468 -1.97 24.25 12.92
C LYS A 468 -2.15 25.12 11.69
N GLN A 469 -1.43 26.25 11.68
CA GLN A 469 -1.37 27.14 10.53
C GLN A 469 0.07 27.17 9.98
N PHE A 470 0.22 27.00 8.69
CA PHE A 470 1.52 27.01 8.03
C PHE A 470 1.44 27.62 6.63
N VAL A 471 2.57 28.07 6.13
CA VAL A 471 2.73 28.60 4.78
C VAL A 471 3.39 27.55 3.89
N VAL A 472 2.84 27.33 2.69
CA VAL A 472 3.49 26.48 1.69
C VAL A 472 4.30 27.36 0.72
N LYS A 473 5.57 26.98 0.48
CA LYS A 473 6.49 27.65 -0.44
C LYS A 473 6.96 26.71 -1.53
N LYS A 474 7.13 27.23 -2.73
CA LYS A 474 7.79 26.56 -3.86
C LYS A 474 8.76 27.54 -4.52
N GLY A 475 10.05 27.47 -4.19
CA GLY A 475 11.04 28.47 -4.60
C GLY A 475 10.67 29.87 -4.12
N SER A 476 10.61 30.84 -5.03
CA SER A 476 10.18 32.22 -4.72
C SER A 476 8.66 32.41 -4.62
N LYS A 477 7.88 31.38 -4.96
CA LYS A 477 6.39 31.40 -4.91
C LYS A 477 5.93 30.95 -3.54
N THR A 478 4.98 31.70 -2.97
CA THR A 478 4.43 31.42 -1.63
C THR A 478 2.91 31.43 -1.74
N THR A 479 2.25 30.52 -1.01
CA THR A 479 0.82 30.57 -0.70
C THR A 479 0.62 30.24 0.76
N GLN A 480 -0.37 30.85 1.34
CA GLN A 480 -0.80 30.62 2.73
C GLN A 480 -2.06 29.81 2.73
#